data_89d1adc633c8899bc72ab3532b074a3e
#
_entry.id   89d1adc633c8899bc72ab3532b074a3e
#
_cell.length_a   1.000
_cell.length_b   1.000
_cell.length_c   1.000
_cell.angle_alpha   90.00
_cell.angle_beta   90.00
_cell.angle_gamma   90.00
#
_symmetry.space_group_name_H-M   'P 1'
#
loop_
_entity.id
_entity.type
_entity.pdbx_description
1 polymer ?
#
loop_
_entity_poly.entity_id
_entity_poly.type
_entity_poly.pdbx_seq_one_letter_code
_entity_poly.pdbx_strand_id
1 'polypeptide(L)'
;MCDADTGAVLKQGYAPHPSEGAEPHETDPQSWLLSLGEAAGGGVLEGVRAIGVSAQQHALVPLDAQGTTVRPALVGSDKRMQATAADLADALDGGRAAWASAVGTVPGPAHQVTKLRWLARNEPENAARTAAVLQAHDWLVWQLLGRPTRRTTDRGGASGTGYWSAGEGVWRPDLAELALGHPVALPEVLGPSEAAGTTPEGLLIAPGTGETMAAAFGLGVRAGDAVVSLGGSGSVMAIHHEAIGDAAVTAFADATGMHLPVVRLLNAVRVLRGTAELLGTDLDGLSALALKSTPGAHGLVLLPYLAGERTPDLPYTAGTLSGLRRESMRPEHLARAAFEGMLCSVADALGVLRARGVEVERVFLLGSAAELPAVRAVAASLFGARVVVPQPADYAALGAARQAAWALGVHEGRLDPARPPAWQGAAAQVIEADEEERLVGAAVRQQYAAVREETHPGAFGERAPL
;
A
#
# COMPACT_ATOMS: atom_id res chain seq x y z
N MET A 1 0.99 17.36 15.00
CA MET A 1 2.19 18.18 15.11
C MET A 1 3.28 17.41 15.84
N CYS A 2 4.48 17.38 15.27
CA CYS A 2 5.63 16.71 15.85
C CYS A 2 6.78 17.67 16.06
N ASP A 3 7.62 17.38 17.04
CA ASP A 3 8.93 18.01 17.19
C ASP A 3 9.81 17.62 16.00
N ALA A 4 10.43 18.58 15.33
CA ALA A 4 11.15 18.35 14.07
C ALA A 4 12.45 17.54 14.26
N ASP A 5 13.08 17.62 15.42
CA ASP A 5 14.37 16.97 15.68
C ASP A 5 14.18 15.54 16.22
N THR A 6 13.16 15.32 17.06
CA THR A 6 12.95 14.05 17.77
C THR A 6 11.83 13.18 17.20
N GLY A 7 10.86 13.79 16.48
CA GLY A 7 9.65 13.14 16.03
C GLY A 7 8.57 12.95 17.11
N ALA A 8 8.80 13.48 18.31
CA ALA A 8 7.82 13.38 19.40
C ALA A 8 6.51 14.07 19.02
N VAL A 9 5.39 13.38 19.21
CA VAL A 9 4.05 13.94 18.96
C VAL A 9 3.72 14.92 20.07
N LEU A 10 3.54 16.19 19.72
CA LEU A 10 3.26 17.28 20.64
C LEU A 10 1.77 17.61 20.74
N LYS A 11 1.07 17.62 19.59
CA LYS A 11 -0.39 17.83 19.51
C LYS A 11 -0.97 16.98 18.39
N GLN A 12 -2.23 16.60 18.53
CA GLN A 12 -2.99 15.87 17.51
C GLN A 12 -4.36 16.53 17.31
N GLY A 13 -4.86 16.50 16.11
CA GLY A 13 -6.23 16.82 15.76
C GLY A 13 -6.80 15.72 14.88
N TYR A 14 -8.11 15.56 14.91
CA TYR A 14 -8.84 14.58 14.14
C TYR A 14 -10.14 15.19 13.65
N ALA A 15 -10.47 14.92 12.39
CA ALA A 15 -11.78 15.20 11.84
C ALA A 15 -12.16 14.03 10.91
N PRO A 16 -13.40 13.54 10.96
CA PRO A 16 -13.85 12.52 10.04
C PRO A 16 -13.90 13.08 8.61
N HIS A 17 -13.61 12.24 7.62
CA HIS A 17 -14.01 12.57 6.26
C HIS A 17 -15.53 12.46 6.17
N PRO A 18 -16.24 13.45 5.59
CA PRO A 18 -17.67 13.33 5.35
C PRO A 18 -17.93 12.06 4.54
N SER A 19 -18.87 11.25 5.00
CA SER A 19 -19.30 10.02 4.33
C SER A 19 -20.16 10.29 3.07
N GLU A 20 -20.01 11.43 2.47
CA GLU A 20 -20.90 11.98 1.48
C GLU A 20 -20.30 11.91 0.08
N GLY A 21 -20.49 10.80 -0.54
CA GLY A 21 -20.52 10.75 -1.99
C GLY A 21 -21.84 10.13 -2.40
N ALA A 22 -22.54 10.70 -3.34
CA ALA A 22 -23.71 10.09 -3.94
C ALA A 22 -23.39 8.72 -4.53
N GLU A 23 -22.11 8.47 -4.84
CA GLU A 23 -21.61 7.22 -5.39
C GLU A 23 -20.40 6.71 -4.58
N PRO A 24 -20.35 5.42 -4.28
CA PRO A 24 -19.14 4.79 -3.71
C PRO A 24 -17.92 5.07 -4.59
N HIS A 25 -16.78 5.32 -3.98
CA HIS A 25 -15.51 5.62 -4.67
C HIS A 25 -15.42 6.99 -5.37
N GLU A 26 -16.28 7.92 -5.00
CA GLU A 26 -16.22 9.32 -5.43
C GLU A 26 -16.19 10.24 -4.21
N THR A 27 -15.39 11.32 -4.30
CA THR A 27 -15.28 12.28 -3.20
C THR A 27 -15.09 13.68 -3.75
N ASP A 28 -15.82 14.65 -3.23
CA ASP A 28 -15.51 16.06 -3.50
C ASP A 28 -14.19 16.42 -2.81
N PRO A 29 -13.14 16.84 -3.56
CA PRO A 29 -11.87 17.21 -2.96
C PRO A 29 -11.97 18.32 -1.92
N GLN A 30 -12.99 19.20 -2.00
CA GLN A 30 -13.20 20.25 -1.00
C GLN A 30 -13.47 19.66 0.40
N SER A 31 -14.10 18.49 0.47
CA SER A 31 -14.33 17.81 1.75
C SER A 31 -13.04 17.45 2.48
N TRP A 32 -11.97 17.10 1.74
CA TRP A 32 -10.65 16.85 2.35
C TRP A 32 -10.06 18.12 2.97
N LEU A 33 -10.20 19.27 2.29
CA LEU A 33 -9.70 20.55 2.79
C LEU A 33 -10.47 21.01 4.03
N LEU A 34 -11.79 20.80 4.06
CA LEU A 34 -12.64 21.09 5.22
C LEU A 34 -12.23 20.22 6.42
N SER A 35 -12.11 18.90 6.24
CA SER A 35 -11.65 17.99 7.30
C SER A 35 -10.24 18.32 7.77
N LEU A 36 -9.31 18.69 6.87
CA LEU A 36 -7.99 19.15 7.24
C LEU A 36 -8.05 20.43 8.11
N GLY A 37 -8.87 21.41 7.72
CA GLY A 37 -9.08 22.65 8.48
C GLY A 37 -9.66 22.39 9.86
N GLU A 38 -10.61 21.48 9.99
CA GLU A 38 -11.20 21.06 11.26
C GLU A 38 -10.16 20.35 12.15
N ALA A 39 -9.44 19.36 11.60
CA ALA A 39 -8.39 18.64 12.32
C ALA A 39 -7.24 19.55 12.75
N ALA A 40 -6.94 20.60 11.99
CA ALA A 40 -5.93 21.61 12.29
C ALA A 40 -6.39 22.65 13.31
N GLY A 41 -7.65 22.63 13.70
CA GLY A 41 -8.23 23.56 14.69
C GLY A 41 -7.66 23.39 16.09
N GLY A 42 -8.15 24.20 17.05
CA GLY A 42 -7.74 24.07 18.46
C GLY A 42 -6.25 24.35 18.72
N GLY A 43 -5.60 25.14 17.86
CA GLY A 43 -4.19 25.50 18.02
C GLY A 43 -3.19 24.38 17.64
N VAL A 44 -3.62 23.37 16.89
CA VAL A 44 -2.71 22.29 16.42
C VAL A 44 -1.59 22.84 15.53
N LEU A 45 -1.85 23.89 14.75
CA LEU A 45 -0.83 24.52 13.88
C LEU A 45 -0.04 25.65 14.57
N GLU A 46 -0.27 25.92 15.86
CA GLU A 46 0.44 26.97 16.58
C GLU A 46 1.94 26.65 16.74
N GLY A 47 2.81 27.49 16.20
CA GLY A 47 4.25 27.31 16.22
C GLY A 47 4.77 26.31 15.17
N VAL A 48 3.91 25.79 14.28
CA VAL A 48 4.32 24.95 13.13
C VAL A 48 5.09 25.79 12.12
N ARG A 49 6.14 25.22 11.56
CA ARG A 49 6.99 25.88 10.54
C ARG A 49 6.93 25.17 9.18
N ALA A 50 6.56 23.90 9.18
CA ALA A 50 6.41 23.13 7.97
C ALA A 50 5.24 22.14 8.04
N ILE A 51 4.63 21.84 6.90
CA ILE A 51 3.52 20.90 6.77
C ILE A 51 3.90 19.84 5.73
N GLY A 52 3.67 18.56 6.04
CA GLY A 52 3.67 17.45 5.11
C GLY A 52 2.26 16.90 4.96
N VAL A 53 1.89 16.51 3.77
CA VAL A 53 0.58 15.95 3.44
C VAL A 53 0.72 14.49 3.04
N SER A 54 -0.02 13.62 3.71
CA SER A 54 -0.23 12.25 3.26
C SER A 54 -1.70 12.05 2.92
N ALA A 55 -1.99 11.42 1.78
CA ALA A 55 -3.35 11.11 1.39
C ALA A 55 -3.43 9.76 0.66
N GLN A 56 -4.67 9.29 0.47
CA GLN A 56 -4.92 8.02 -0.22
C GLN A 56 -4.28 7.99 -1.61
N GLN A 57 -3.63 6.88 -1.91
CA GLN A 57 -3.02 6.69 -3.22
C GLN A 57 -4.04 6.54 -4.33
N HIS A 58 -3.58 6.80 -5.56
CA HIS A 58 -4.33 6.56 -6.79
C HIS A 58 -5.59 7.43 -6.99
N ALA A 59 -5.89 8.39 -6.11
CA ALA A 59 -6.99 9.31 -6.36
C ALA A 59 -6.73 10.10 -7.65
N LEU A 60 -7.76 10.24 -8.49
CA LEU A 60 -7.73 11.07 -9.68
C LEU A 60 -8.58 12.32 -9.45
N VAL A 61 -7.96 13.49 -9.40
CA VAL A 61 -8.61 14.80 -9.35
C VAL A 61 -8.42 15.46 -10.72
N PRO A 62 -9.42 15.41 -11.62
CA PRO A 62 -9.34 16.07 -12.93
C PRO A 62 -9.65 17.56 -12.79
N LEU A 63 -8.80 18.40 -13.39
CA LEU A 63 -8.93 19.86 -13.38
C LEU A 63 -9.10 20.41 -14.81
N ASP A 64 -9.93 21.43 -14.96
CA ASP A 64 -10.03 22.20 -16.20
C ASP A 64 -8.84 23.19 -16.35
N ALA A 65 -8.82 23.93 -17.44
CA ALA A 65 -7.78 24.91 -17.74
C ALA A 65 -7.70 26.04 -16.71
N GLN A 66 -8.76 26.30 -15.95
CA GLN A 66 -8.83 27.30 -14.89
C GLN A 66 -8.45 26.72 -13.53
N GLY A 67 -8.18 25.39 -13.45
CA GLY A 67 -7.87 24.69 -12.22
C GLY A 67 -9.10 24.41 -11.37
N THR A 68 -10.28 24.40 -11.94
CA THR A 68 -11.50 23.96 -11.27
C THR A 68 -11.64 22.45 -11.43
N THR A 69 -12.10 21.76 -10.41
CA THR A 69 -12.39 20.32 -10.49
C THR A 69 -13.51 20.07 -11.49
N VAL A 70 -13.26 19.20 -12.47
CA VAL A 70 -14.21 18.88 -13.53
C VAL A 70 -15.35 18.02 -13.01
N ARG A 71 -15.04 17.19 -12.05
CA ARG A 71 -15.98 16.28 -11.37
C ARG A 71 -15.41 15.90 -9.99
N PRO A 72 -16.19 15.22 -9.09
CA PRO A 72 -15.65 14.61 -7.89
C PRO A 72 -14.48 13.66 -8.18
N ALA A 73 -13.50 13.63 -7.30
CA ALA A 73 -12.34 12.76 -7.44
C ALA A 73 -12.75 11.28 -7.48
N LEU A 74 -12.13 10.50 -8.35
CA LEU A 74 -12.25 9.05 -8.38
C LEU A 74 -11.23 8.46 -7.41
N VAL A 75 -11.69 7.74 -6.37
CA VAL A 75 -10.84 7.25 -5.28
C VAL A 75 -10.87 5.73 -5.16
N GLY A 76 -9.80 5.17 -4.56
CA GLY A 76 -9.70 3.75 -4.25
C GLY A 76 -9.75 2.81 -5.46
N SER A 77 -10.04 1.53 -5.19
CA SER A 77 -10.20 0.48 -6.19
C SER A 77 -11.69 0.30 -6.48
N ASP A 78 -12.15 0.83 -7.59
CA ASP A 78 -13.54 0.82 -8.01
C ASP A 78 -13.82 -0.35 -8.96
N LYS A 79 -14.85 -1.13 -8.65
CA LYS A 79 -15.26 -2.28 -9.50
C LYS A 79 -15.69 -1.87 -10.91
N ARG A 80 -16.20 -0.64 -11.09
CA ARG A 80 -16.54 -0.07 -12.41
C ARG A 80 -15.32 -0.04 -13.34
N MET A 81 -14.11 0.03 -12.77
CA MET A 81 -12.84 0.10 -13.50
C MET A 81 -12.29 -1.27 -13.94
N GLN A 82 -12.90 -2.38 -13.53
CA GLN A 82 -12.35 -3.73 -13.77
C GLN A 82 -12.18 -4.04 -15.25
N ALA A 83 -13.24 -3.86 -16.05
CA ALA A 83 -13.21 -4.11 -17.48
C ALA A 83 -12.27 -3.13 -18.21
N THR A 84 -12.24 -1.87 -17.77
CA THR A 84 -11.37 -0.83 -18.33
C THR A 84 -9.90 -1.15 -18.05
N ALA A 85 -9.58 -1.68 -16.86
CA ALA A 85 -8.21 -2.08 -16.53
C ALA A 85 -7.74 -3.26 -17.40
N ALA A 86 -8.60 -4.26 -17.62
CA ALA A 86 -8.30 -5.41 -18.48
C ALA A 86 -8.04 -4.96 -19.93
N ASP A 87 -8.94 -4.16 -20.49
CA ASP A 87 -8.78 -3.59 -21.84
C ASP A 87 -7.49 -2.76 -21.99
N LEU A 88 -7.18 -1.93 -20.97
CA LEU A 88 -5.98 -1.10 -21.00
C LEU A 88 -4.69 -1.94 -20.89
N ALA A 89 -4.72 -3.04 -20.12
CA ALA A 89 -3.58 -3.94 -20.00
C ALA A 89 -3.17 -4.57 -21.34
N ASP A 90 -4.12 -4.73 -22.26
CA ASP A 90 -3.91 -5.27 -23.59
C ASP A 90 -3.68 -4.18 -24.67
N ALA A 91 -3.74 -2.90 -24.30
CA ALA A 91 -3.68 -1.78 -25.27
C ALA A 91 -2.29 -1.49 -25.85
N LEU A 92 -1.22 -2.00 -25.23
CA LEU A 92 0.15 -1.87 -25.74
C LEU A 92 0.57 -3.13 -26.51
N ASP A 93 1.37 -2.97 -27.54
CA ASP A 93 2.04 -4.08 -28.20
C ASP A 93 2.94 -4.82 -27.18
N GLY A 94 2.67 -6.09 -26.91
CA GLY A 94 3.28 -6.86 -25.82
C GLY A 94 2.47 -6.88 -24.52
N GLY A 95 1.29 -6.20 -24.46
CA GLY A 95 0.31 -6.31 -23.40
C GLY A 95 0.85 -6.01 -22.01
N ARG A 96 0.50 -6.84 -21.04
CA ARG A 96 0.90 -6.70 -19.61
C ARG A 96 2.41 -6.56 -19.40
N ALA A 97 3.22 -7.28 -20.20
CA ALA A 97 4.67 -7.21 -20.08
C ALA A 97 5.22 -5.83 -20.54
N ALA A 98 4.63 -5.25 -21.59
CA ALA A 98 5.00 -3.92 -22.07
C ALA A 98 4.68 -2.84 -21.02
N TRP A 99 3.54 -2.92 -20.34
CA TRP A 99 3.20 -2.02 -19.22
C TRP A 99 4.20 -2.14 -18.07
N ALA A 100 4.48 -3.37 -17.63
CA ALA A 100 5.43 -3.62 -16.55
C ALA A 100 6.83 -3.08 -16.89
N SER A 101 7.27 -3.23 -18.14
CA SER A 101 8.54 -2.67 -18.62
C SER A 101 8.53 -1.16 -18.68
N ALA A 102 7.43 -0.55 -19.14
CA ALA A 102 7.35 0.90 -19.37
C ALA A 102 7.27 1.71 -18.07
N VAL A 103 6.48 1.23 -17.08
CA VAL A 103 6.16 1.99 -15.86
C VAL A 103 6.24 1.16 -14.57
N GLY A 104 6.75 -0.08 -14.64
CA GLY A 104 6.94 -0.94 -13.46
C GLY A 104 5.64 -1.49 -12.86
N THR A 105 4.52 -1.40 -13.57
CA THR A 105 3.23 -1.94 -13.12
C THR A 105 2.32 -2.25 -14.29
N VAL A 106 1.36 -3.15 -14.07
CA VAL A 106 0.26 -3.42 -15.02
C VAL A 106 -0.97 -2.63 -14.58
N PRO A 107 -1.69 -1.95 -15.51
CA PRO A 107 -2.91 -1.23 -15.17
C PRO A 107 -3.90 -2.08 -14.37
N GLY A 108 -4.36 -1.56 -13.25
CA GLY A 108 -5.36 -2.18 -12.40
C GLY A 108 -6.47 -1.18 -12.04
N PRO A 109 -7.58 -1.64 -11.44
CA PRO A 109 -8.76 -0.79 -11.18
C PRO A 109 -8.48 0.43 -10.31
N ALA A 110 -7.41 0.43 -9.51
CA ALA A 110 -7.04 1.56 -8.66
C ALA A 110 -6.23 2.64 -9.40
N HIS A 111 -5.43 2.27 -10.43
CA HIS A 111 -4.48 3.19 -11.04
C HIS A 111 -5.16 4.37 -11.75
N GLN A 112 -4.51 5.54 -11.73
CA GLN A 112 -5.03 6.74 -12.38
C GLN A 112 -5.19 6.56 -13.90
N VAL A 113 -4.27 5.86 -14.56
CA VAL A 113 -4.36 5.56 -15.99
C VAL A 113 -5.67 4.85 -16.36
N THR A 114 -6.13 3.93 -15.50
CA THR A 114 -7.40 3.24 -15.70
C THR A 114 -8.59 4.19 -15.50
N LYS A 115 -8.51 5.07 -14.52
CA LYS A 115 -9.54 6.09 -14.25
C LYS A 115 -9.63 7.12 -15.39
N LEU A 116 -8.50 7.51 -15.98
CA LEU A 116 -8.48 8.36 -17.17
C LEU A 116 -9.19 7.68 -18.36
N ARG A 117 -8.89 6.40 -18.60
CA ARG A 117 -9.54 5.64 -19.68
C ARG A 117 -11.04 5.48 -19.44
N TRP A 118 -11.42 5.24 -18.18
CA TRP A 118 -12.82 5.16 -17.80
C TRP A 118 -13.53 6.51 -18.00
N LEU A 119 -12.92 7.61 -17.58
CA LEU A 119 -13.43 8.97 -17.77
C LEU A 119 -13.67 9.27 -19.25
N ALA A 120 -12.68 8.97 -20.10
CA ALA A 120 -12.79 9.18 -21.54
C ALA A 120 -13.95 8.41 -22.18
N ARG A 121 -14.24 7.19 -21.68
CA ARG A 121 -15.30 6.35 -22.26
C ARG A 121 -16.69 6.63 -21.70
N ASN A 122 -16.80 6.97 -20.42
CA ASN A 122 -18.09 7.06 -19.73
C ASN A 122 -18.53 8.51 -19.51
N GLU A 123 -17.60 9.46 -19.50
CA GLU A 123 -17.87 10.87 -19.29
C GLU A 123 -17.08 11.74 -20.29
N PRO A 124 -17.35 11.61 -21.60
CA PRO A 124 -16.53 12.25 -22.65
C PRO A 124 -16.49 13.79 -22.56
N GLU A 125 -17.56 14.42 -22.06
CA GLU A 125 -17.60 15.86 -21.85
C GLU A 125 -16.66 16.29 -20.71
N ASN A 126 -16.60 15.53 -19.62
CA ASN A 126 -15.67 15.75 -18.52
C ASN A 126 -14.23 15.44 -18.96
N ALA A 127 -14.02 14.37 -19.72
CA ALA A 127 -12.72 14.06 -20.30
C ALA A 127 -12.21 15.22 -21.16
N ALA A 128 -13.01 15.71 -22.11
CA ALA A 128 -12.64 16.83 -22.99
C ALA A 128 -12.30 18.14 -22.24
N ARG A 129 -12.88 18.35 -21.05
CA ARG A 129 -12.59 19.51 -20.20
C ARG A 129 -11.34 19.31 -19.33
N THR A 130 -10.86 18.07 -19.15
CA THR A 130 -9.73 17.76 -18.27
C THR A 130 -8.42 18.25 -18.89
N ALA A 131 -7.87 19.33 -18.37
CA ALA A 131 -6.62 19.94 -18.82
C ALA A 131 -5.41 19.58 -17.95
N ALA A 132 -5.64 19.20 -16.68
CA ALA A 132 -4.61 18.75 -15.75
C ALA A 132 -5.16 17.67 -14.80
N VAL A 133 -4.26 16.88 -14.22
CA VAL A 133 -4.61 15.84 -13.25
C VAL A 133 -3.70 15.91 -12.03
N LEU A 134 -4.28 15.69 -10.86
CA LEU A 134 -3.58 15.61 -9.58
C LEU A 134 -4.03 14.39 -8.78
N GLN A 135 -3.21 13.98 -7.83
CA GLN A 135 -3.61 13.06 -6.77
C GLN A 135 -4.20 13.82 -5.57
N ALA A 136 -4.68 13.11 -4.57
CA ALA A 136 -5.28 13.74 -3.40
C ALA A 136 -4.28 14.63 -2.63
N HIS A 137 -3.06 14.11 -2.37
CA HIS A 137 -2.03 14.89 -1.68
C HIS A 137 -1.51 16.05 -2.53
N ASP A 138 -1.36 15.88 -3.86
CA ASP A 138 -0.96 16.95 -4.77
C ASP A 138 -1.96 18.11 -4.73
N TRP A 139 -3.25 17.76 -4.81
CA TRP A 139 -4.33 18.73 -4.79
C TRP A 139 -4.37 19.50 -3.46
N LEU A 140 -4.20 18.80 -2.31
CA LEU A 140 -4.12 19.44 -0.99
C LEU A 140 -2.90 20.35 -0.86
N VAL A 141 -1.71 19.89 -1.29
CA VAL A 141 -0.48 20.71 -1.33
C VAL A 141 -0.70 21.95 -2.18
N TRP A 142 -1.29 21.80 -3.36
CA TRP A 142 -1.58 22.90 -4.27
C TRP A 142 -2.58 23.92 -3.66
N GLN A 143 -3.61 23.45 -2.94
CA GLN A 143 -4.56 24.32 -2.23
C GLN A 143 -3.84 25.10 -1.09
N LEU A 144 -3.05 24.42 -0.27
CA LEU A 144 -2.29 25.03 0.82
C LEU A 144 -1.31 26.13 0.34
N LEU A 145 -0.76 25.95 -0.87
CA LEU A 145 0.11 26.94 -1.51
C LEU A 145 -0.66 28.10 -2.17
N GLY A 146 -1.98 28.16 -2.08
CA GLY A 146 -2.79 29.22 -2.68
C GLY A 146 -3.00 29.05 -4.18
N ARG A 147 -2.93 27.84 -4.70
CA ARG A 147 -3.18 27.46 -6.10
C ARG A 147 -2.23 28.11 -7.12
N PRO A 148 -0.91 27.99 -6.94
CA PRO A 148 0.06 28.54 -7.89
C PRO A 148 -0.05 27.89 -9.26
N THR A 149 0.55 28.49 -10.29
CA THR A 149 0.61 27.89 -11.62
C THR A 149 1.39 26.57 -11.62
N ARG A 150 2.46 26.49 -10.82
CA ARG A 150 3.25 25.30 -10.60
C ARG A 150 2.43 24.29 -9.77
N ARG A 151 2.31 23.06 -10.28
CA ARG A 151 1.71 21.94 -9.57
C ARG A 151 2.77 20.88 -9.35
N THR A 152 2.81 20.30 -8.18
CA THR A 152 3.86 19.36 -7.76
C THR A 152 3.27 18.06 -7.27
N THR A 153 4.05 16.98 -7.35
CA THR A 153 3.82 15.68 -6.77
C THR A 153 5.12 15.11 -6.24
N ASP A 154 5.08 13.99 -5.53
CA ASP A 154 6.25 13.22 -5.16
C ASP A 154 6.47 12.01 -6.07
N ARG A 155 7.64 11.35 -5.93
CA ARG A 155 7.99 10.15 -6.68
C ARG A 155 7.06 8.97 -6.34
N GLY A 156 6.69 8.82 -5.06
CA GLY A 156 5.81 7.76 -4.56
C GLY A 156 4.41 7.86 -5.17
N GLY A 157 3.83 9.05 -5.15
CA GLY A 157 2.56 9.34 -5.82
C GLY A 157 2.64 9.11 -7.31
N ALA A 158 3.63 9.70 -7.99
CA ALA A 158 3.83 9.55 -9.43
C ALA A 158 3.89 8.08 -9.86
N SER A 159 4.62 7.22 -9.12
CA SER A 159 4.74 5.79 -9.41
C SER A 159 3.43 5.00 -9.32
N GLY A 160 2.43 5.54 -8.61
CA GLY A 160 1.09 4.96 -8.51
C GLY A 160 0.14 5.31 -9.65
N THR A 161 0.54 6.18 -10.58
CA THR A 161 -0.36 6.68 -11.64
C THR A 161 -0.58 5.69 -12.77
N GLY A 162 0.44 4.89 -13.12
CA GLY A 162 0.47 4.03 -14.30
C GLY A 162 0.93 4.75 -15.57
N TYR A 163 1.47 5.96 -15.45
CA TYR A 163 2.12 6.72 -16.54
C TYR A 163 3.37 7.49 -16.06
N TRP A 164 4.04 6.98 -15.04
CA TRP A 164 5.37 7.42 -14.61
C TRP A 164 6.29 6.21 -14.44
N SER A 165 7.46 6.25 -15.09
CA SER A 165 8.46 5.18 -14.98
C SER A 165 9.22 5.31 -13.67
N ALA A 166 9.00 4.38 -12.73
CA ALA A 166 9.71 4.37 -11.46
C ALA A 166 11.21 4.12 -11.63
N GLY A 167 11.60 3.31 -12.63
CA GLY A 167 12.99 2.98 -12.93
C GLY A 167 13.76 4.14 -13.59
N GLU A 168 13.12 4.89 -14.48
CA GLU A 168 13.74 6.00 -15.22
C GLU A 168 13.52 7.35 -14.54
N GLY A 169 12.53 7.46 -13.64
CA GLY A 169 12.19 8.68 -12.93
C GLY A 169 11.51 9.73 -13.82
N VAL A 170 10.81 9.31 -14.87
CA VAL A 170 10.23 10.22 -15.88
C VAL A 170 8.76 9.93 -16.14
N TRP A 171 8.00 10.96 -16.50
CA TRP A 171 6.65 10.81 -17.01
C TRP A 171 6.63 10.12 -18.38
N ARG A 172 5.58 9.35 -18.61
CA ARG A 172 5.18 8.76 -19.88
C ARG A 172 3.86 9.41 -20.32
N PRO A 173 3.91 10.65 -20.83
CA PRO A 173 2.71 11.39 -21.23
C PRO A 173 1.94 10.69 -22.35
N ASP A 174 2.63 9.93 -23.20
CA ASP A 174 2.06 9.06 -24.21
C ASP A 174 1.05 8.04 -23.64
N LEU A 175 1.30 7.49 -22.44
CA LEU A 175 0.38 6.55 -21.78
C LEU A 175 -0.82 7.27 -21.14
N ALA A 176 -0.63 8.48 -20.61
CA ALA A 176 -1.73 9.30 -20.13
C ALA A 176 -2.64 9.74 -21.30
N GLU A 177 -2.06 10.15 -22.41
CA GLU A 177 -2.78 10.51 -23.65
C GLU A 177 -3.50 9.30 -24.26
N LEU A 178 -2.84 8.13 -24.32
CA LEU A 178 -3.48 6.87 -24.72
C LEU A 178 -4.75 6.60 -23.90
N ALA A 179 -4.71 6.87 -22.60
CA ALA A 179 -5.84 6.61 -21.71
C ALA A 179 -6.94 7.67 -21.86
N LEU A 180 -6.61 8.95 -21.84
CA LEU A 180 -7.58 10.05 -21.85
C LEU A 180 -8.09 10.41 -23.26
N GLY A 181 -7.28 10.19 -24.30
CA GLY A 181 -7.59 10.54 -25.69
C GLY A 181 -7.02 11.89 -26.14
N HIS A 182 -6.39 12.64 -25.26
CA HIS A 182 -5.69 13.89 -25.56
C HIS A 182 -4.62 14.17 -24.50
N PRO A 183 -3.63 15.05 -24.78
CA PRO A 183 -2.61 15.46 -23.82
C PRO A 183 -3.20 16.12 -22.58
N VAL A 184 -2.59 15.88 -21.44
CA VAL A 184 -2.97 16.44 -20.12
C VAL A 184 -1.73 16.93 -19.38
N ALA A 185 -1.83 18.05 -18.67
CA ALA A 185 -0.73 18.58 -17.87
C ALA A 185 -0.50 17.71 -16.64
N LEU A 186 0.74 17.26 -16.47
CA LEU A 186 1.20 16.45 -15.33
C LEU A 186 1.98 17.33 -14.35
N PRO A 187 1.93 17.05 -13.04
CA PRO A 187 2.66 17.83 -12.04
C PRO A 187 4.17 17.58 -12.12
N GLU A 188 4.95 18.53 -11.65
CA GLU A 188 6.40 18.37 -11.48
C GLU A 188 6.69 17.42 -10.33
N VAL A 189 7.57 16.43 -10.56
CA VAL A 189 7.94 15.45 -9.56
C VAL A 189 9.09 15.97 -8.72
N LEU A 190 8.87 16.12 -7.42
CA LEU A 190 9.85 16.62 -6.47
C LEU A 190 10.67 15.50 -5.84
N GLY A 191 11.89 15.83 -5.42
CA GLY A 191 12.71 14.99 -4.56
C GLY A 191 12.12 14.88 -3.14
N PRO A 192 12.53 13.85 -2.35
CA PRO A 192 11.94 13.55 -1.04
C PRO A 192 12.01 14.68 0.00
N SER A 193 13.09 15.49 -0.05
CA SER A 193 13.36 16.60 0.89
C SER A 193 13.19 17.97 0.24
N GLU A 194 12.71 18.03 -1.00
CA GLU A 194 12.51 19.28 -1.72
C GLU A 194 11.21 19.94 -1.27
N ALA A 195 11.22 21.27 -1.07
CA ALA A 195 10.02 22.00 -0.71
C ALA A 195 9.12 22.21 -1.94
N ALA A 196 7.83 21.93 -1.82
CA ALA A 196 6.84 22.28 -2.84
C ALA A 196 6.62 23.79 -2.93
N GLY A 197 6.82 24.50 -1.84
CA GLY A 197 6.70 25.96 -1.74
C GLY A 197 6.47 26.42 -0.31
N THR A 198 6.02 27.67 -0.19
CA THR A 198 5.68 28.31 1.10
C THR A 198 4.27 28.88 1.01
N THR A 199 3.46 28.65 2.03
CA THR A 199 2.11 29.23 2.11
C THR A 199 2.17 30.76 2.23
N PRO A 200 1.05 31.47 1.97
CA PRO A 200 1.00 32.92 2.19
C PRO A 200 1.35 33.33 3.63
N GLU A 201 1.12 32.48 4.63
CA GLU A 201 1.43 32.69 6.04
C GLU A 201 2.89 32.33 6.40
N GLY A 202 3.69 31.86 5.46
CA GLY A 202 5.10 31.55 5.65
C GLY A 202 5.41 30.12 6.08
N LEU A 203 4.45 29.18 6.03
CA LEU A 203 4.69 27.77 6.34
C LEU A 203 5.30 27.06 5.13
N LEU A 204 6.40 26.34 5.35
CA LEU A 204 7.01 25.51 4.30
C LEU A 204 6.14 24.26 4.05
N ILE A 205 5.89 23.95 2.80
CA ILE A 205 5.14 22.76 2.41
C ILE A 205 6.10 21.73 1.78
N ALA A 206 6.14 20.54 2.35
CA ALA A 206 6.86 19.38 1.80
C ALA A 206 6.16 18.84 0.53
N PRO A 207 6.80 17.96 -0.26
CA PRO A 207 6.21 17.44 -1.49
C PRO A 207 4.84 16.76 -1.30
N GLY A 208 4.61 16.24 -0.10
CA GLY A 208 3.52 15.31 0.16
C GLY A 208 3.89 13.90 -0.30
N THR A 209 3.04 12.93 -0.02
CA THR A 209 3.21 11.55 -0.53
C THR A 209 1.96 10.72 -0.31
N GLY A 210 1.87 9.56 -0.99
CA GLY A 210 0.82 8.58 -0.77
C GLY A 210 0.92 7.91 0.61
N GLU A 211 -0.22 7.51 1.16
CA GLU A 211 -0.35 6.93 2.52
C GLU A 211 0.57 5.72 2.76
N THR A 212 0.78 4.87 1.74
CA THR A 212 1.63 3.68 1.85
C THR A 212 3.11 4.07 2.05
N MET A 213 3.60 5.03 1.25
CA MET A 213 4.97 5.54 1.35
C MET A 213 5.18 6.32 2.64
N ALA A 214 4.19 7.13 3.01
CA ALA A 214 4.20 7.86 4.27
C ALA A 214 4.26 6.89 5.46
N ALA A 215 3.44 5.86 5.48
CA ALA A 215 3.44 4.87 6.56
C ALA A 215 4.78 4.13 6.66
N ALA A 216 5.36 3.70 5.55
CA ALA A 216 6.68 3.09 5.54
C ALA A 216 7.76 4.04 6.08
N PHE A 217 7.71 5.32 5.68
CA PHE A 217 8.63 6.34 6.15
C PHE A 217 8.42 6.68 7.63
N GLY A 218 7.17 6.74 8.10
CA GLY A 218 6.82 6.97 9.51
C GLY A 218 7.23 5.83 10.44
N LEU A 219 7.18 4.58 9.95
CA LEU A 219 7.73 3.42 10.64
C LEU A 219 9.25 3.42 10.75
N GLY A 220 9.94 4.18 9.89
CA GLY A 220 11.39 4.19 9.82
C GLY A 220 11.99 2.93 9.20
N VAL A 221 11.26 2.28 8.28
CA VAL A 221 11.76 1.11 7.55
C VAL A 221 12.91 1.50 6.62
N ARG A 222 13.82 0.56 6.40
CA ARG A 222 15.05 0.71 5.62
C ARG A 222 15.34 -0.56 4.82
N ALA A 223 16.37 -0.54 4.00
CA ALA A 223 16.83 -1.75 3.31
C ALA A 223 17.03 -2.92 4.30
N GLY A 224 16.58 -4.11 3.94
CA GLY A 224 16.47 -5.27 4.82
C GLY A 224 15.16 -5.38 5.60
N ASP A 225 14.30 -4.37 5.53
CA ASP A 225 12.99 -4.39 6.17
C ASP A 225 11.88 -4.62 5.13
N ALA A 226 10.91 -5.45 5.49
CA ALA A 226 9.64 -5.56 4.81
C ALA A 226 8.50 -5.09 5.72
N VAL A 227 7.43 -4.61 5.12
CA VAL A 227 6.17 -4.29 5.80
C VAL A 227 5.10 -5.22 5.28
N VAL A 228 4.43 -5.90 6.18
CA VAL A 228 3.26 -6.75 5.92
C VAL A 228 2.05 -6.07 6.54
N SER A 229 1.11 -5.65 5.72
CA SER A 229 -0.15 -5.07 6.18
C SER A 229 -1.28 -6.06 6.02
N LEU A 230 -1.94 -6.44 7.15
CA LEU A 230 -3.02 -7.41 7.23
C LEU A 230 -4.34 -6.70 7.55
N GLY A 231 -5.00 -6.19 6.52
CA GLY A 231 -6.38 -5.71 6.54
C GLY A 231 -7.35 -6.74 5.96
N GLY A 232 -8.47 -6.30 5.42
CA GLY A 232 -9.38 -7.19 4.66
C GLY A 232 -8.67 -7.86 3.48
N SER A 233 -7.84 -7.11 2.76
CA SER A 233 -6.79 -7.57 1.84
C SER A 233 -5.43 -7.43 2.48
N GLY A 234 -4.39 -8.03 1.88
CA GLY A 234 -3.02 -7.95 2.34
C GLY A 234 -2.10 -7.22 1.35
N SER A 235 -0.99 -6.70 1.87
CA SER A 235 0.13 -6.24 1.04
C SER A 235 1.45 -6.55 1.73
N VAL A 236 2.44 -6.85 0.90
CA VAL A 236 3.83 -7.05 1.31
C VAL A 236 4.67 -6.07 0.51
N MET A 237 5.47 -5.28 1.19
CA MET A 237 6.35 -4.29 0.57
C MET A 237 7.71 -4.28 1.28
N ALA A 238 8.75 -3.87 0.58
CA ALA A 238 10.09 -3.77 1.16
C ALA A 238 10.86 -2.62 0.53
N ILE A 239 11.84 -2.06 1.26
CA ILE A 239 12.72 -1.03 0.71
C ILE A 239 13.79 -1.70 -0.16
N HIS A 240 13.96 -1.17 -1.37
CA HIS A 240 14.99 -1.65 -2.32
C HIS A 240 15.63 -0.49 -3.08
N HIS A 241 16.86 -0.67 -3.52
CA HIS A 241 17.62 0.36 -4.23
C HIS A 241 17.26 0.49 -5.72
N GLU A 242 16.67 -0.55 -6.31
CA GLU A 242 16.22 -0.56 -7.70
C GLU A 242 14.70 -0.66 -7.79
N ALA A 243 14.14 -0.14 -8.89
CA ALA A 243 12.75 -0.34 -9.23
C ALA A 243 12.52 -1.78 -9.66
N ILE A 244 11.75 -2.53 -8.88
CA ILE A 244 11.35 -3.90 -9.20
C ILE A 244 9.86 -3.89 -9.53
N GLY A 245 9.52 -4.13 -10.80
CA GLY A 245 8.15 -4.22 -11.25
C GLY A 245 7.97 -5.24 -12.36
N ASP A 246 6.92 -6.04 -12.25
CA ASP A 246 6.49 -6.99 -13.26
C ASP A 246 4.97 -7.25 -13.13
N ALA A 247 4.47 -8.36 -13.67
CA ALA A 247 3.05 -8.71 -13.59
C ALA A 247 2.56 -8.95 -12.14
N ALA A 248 3.46 -9.34 -11.22
CA ALA A 248 3.14 -9.68 -9.83
C ALA A 248 3.56 -8.58 -8.83
N VAL A 249 4.53 -7.74 -9.19
CA VAL A 249 5.13 -6.72 -8.33
C VAL A 249 4.92 -5.34 -8.92
N THR A 250 4.36 -4.42 -8.15
CA THR A 250 4.28 -3.01 -8.52
C THR A 250 5.53 -2.28 -8.06
N ALA A 251 6.23 -1.63 -8.99
CA ALA A 251 7.40 -0.81 -8.69
C ALA A 251 6.98 0.57 -8.20
N PHE A 252 6.81 0.74 -6.89
CA PHE A 252 6.66 2.08 -6.34
C PHE A 252 8.02 2.70 -6.01
N ALA A 253 8.10 4.03 -6.08
CA ALA A 253 9.14 4.78 -5.39
C ALA A 253 8.72 5.00 -3.93
N ASP A 254 9.68 5.02 -3.02
CA ASP A 254 9.44 5.32 -1.62
C ASP A 254 9.55 6.83 -1.32
N ALA A 255 9.35 7.22 -0.07
CA ALA A 255 9.47 8.61 0.38
C ALA A 255 10.90 9.03 0.75
N THR A 256 11.93 8.22 0.47
CA THR A 256 13.33 8.53 0.82
C THR A 256 14.28 8.66 -0.38
N GLY A 257 13.80 8.38 -1.58
CA GLY A 257 14.60 8.34 -2.81
C GLY A 257 14.96 6.93 -3.28
N MET A 258 14.58 5.92 -2.49
CA MET A 258 14.65 4.50 -2.82
C MET A 258 13.39 4.03 -3.56
N HIS A 259 13.18 2.72 -3.59
CA HIS A 259 11.99 2.08 -4.15
C HIS A 259 11.27 1.23 -3.11
N LEU A 260 9.99 1.01 -3.35
CA LEU A 260 9.09 0.25 -2.50
C LEU A 260 8.31 -0.76 -3.36
N PRO A 261 8.94 -1.85 -3.86
CA PRO A 261 8.22 -2.91 -4.55
C PRO A 261 7.12 -3.49 -3.66
N VAL A 262 5.92 -3.62 -4.23
CA VAL A 262 4.71 -4.06 -3.52
C VAL A 262 4.11 -5.28 -4.20
N VAL A 263 3.85 -6.31 -3.40
CA VAL A 263 3.03 -7.49 -3.75
C VAL A 263 1.69 -7.37 -3.04
N ARG A 264 0.61 -7.54 -3.76
CA ARG A 264 -0.75 -7.41 -3.23
C ARG A 264 -1.44 -8.77 -3.13
N LEU A 265 -2.12 -8.99 -2.01
CA LEU A 265 -2.94 -10.15 -1.74
C LEU A 265 -4.40 -9.73 -1.62
N LEU A 266 -5.30 -10.47 -2.24
CA LEU A 266 -6.73 -10.21 -2.13
C LEU A 266 -7.29 -10.72 -0.80
N ASN A 267 -6.74 -11.81 -0.31
CA ASN A 267 -7.22 -12.52 0.87
C ASN A 267 -6.26 -12.37 2.06
N ALA A 268 -6.72 -11.74 3.13
CA ALA A 268 -6.03 -11.65 4.42
C ALA A 268 -7.03 -11.86 5.56
N VAL A 269 -7.38 -10.86 6.36
CA VAL A 269 -8.31 -11.02 7.50
C VAL A 269 -9.68 -11.54 7.10
N ARG A 270 -10.12 -11.34 5.85
CA ARG A 270 -11.39 -11.91 5.35
C ARG A 270 -11.44 -13.43 5.46
N VAL A 271 -10.30 -14.11 5.34
CA VAL A 271 -10.19 -15.57 5.53
C VAL A 271 -10.51 -15.95 6.97
N LEU A 272 -9.91 -15.21 7.91
CA LEU A 272 -10.14 -15.43 9.34
C LEU A 272 -11.60 -15.11 9.71
N ARG A 273 -12.18 -14.04 9.19
CA ARG A 273 -13.59 -13.69 9.43
C ARG A 273 -14.53 -14.78 8.92
N GLY A 274 -14.36 -15.21 7.66
CA GLY A 274 -15.18 -16.28 7.09
C GLY A 274 -15.06 -17.60 7.88
N THR A 275 -13.85 -17.93 8.38
CA THR A 275 -13.65 -19.12 9.21
C THR A 275 -14.27 -18.93 10.60
N ALA A 276 -14.18 -17.75 11.19
CA ALA A 276 -14.81 -17.45 12.48
C ALA A 276 -16.35 -17.55 12.38
N GLU A 277 -16.94 -16.97 11.35
CA GLU A 277 -18.38 -17.09 11.05
C GLU A 277 -18.80 -18.56 10.90
N LEU A 278 -18.03 -19.36 10.14
CA LEU A 278 -18.28 -20.79 9.96
C LEU A 278 -18.25 -21.57 11.28
N LEU A 279 -17.36 -21.19 12.20
CA LEU A 279 -17.22 -21.84 13.51
C LEU A 279 -18.10 -21.21 14.61
N GLY A 280 -18.92 -20.21 14.28
CA GLY A 280 -19.80 -19.54 15.23
C GLY A 280 -19.07 -18.76 16.33
N THR A 281 -17.92 -18.16 15.99
CA THR A 281 -17.09 -17.39 16.92
C THR A 281 -16.64 -16.06 16.29
N ASP A 282 -15.94 -15.23 17.05
CA ASP A 282 -15.26 -14.03 16.58
C ASP A 282 -13.76 -14.28 16.31
N LEU A 283 -13.01 -13.24 15.94
CA LEU A 283 -11.59 -13.35 15.64
C LEU A 283 -10.75 -13.73 16.87
N ASP A 284 -11.12 -13.27 18.06
CA ASP A 284 -10.41 -13.60 19.31
C ASP A 284 -10.65 -15.05 19.68
N GLY A 285 -11.90 -15.52 19.60
CA GLY A 285 -12.25 -16.93 19.80
C GLY A 285 -11.60 -17.85 18.76
N LEU A 286 -11.53 -17.43 17.49
CA LEU A 286 -10.82 -18.16 16.44
C LEU A 286 -9.31 -18.26 16.75
N SER A 287 -8.71 -17.15 17.20
CA SER A 287 -7.30 -17.12 17.63
C SER A 287 -7.05 -18.06 18.81
N ALA A 288 -7.94 -18.06 19.82
CA ALA A 288 -7.84 -18.95 20.95
C ALA A 288 -8.00 -20.44 20.57
N LEU A 289 -8.86 -20.76 19.59
CA LEU A 289 -8.97 -22.11 19.01
C LEU A 289 -7.68 -22.52 18.30
N ALA A 290 -7.15 -21.66 17.43
CA ALA A 290 -5.95 -21.95 16.64
C ALA A 290 -4.74 -22.30 17.54
N LEU A 291 -4.60 -21.64 18.69
CA LEU A 291 -3.52 -21.87 19.65
C LEU A 291 -3.62 -23.23 20.37
N LYS A 292 -4.78 -23.90 20.32
CA LYS A 292 -4.95 -25.26 20.88
C LYS A 292 -4.48 -26.36 19.92
N SER A 293 -4.24 -26.02 18.65
CA SER A 293 -3.76 -26.98 17.65
C SER A 293 -2.26 -26.87 17.47
N THR A 294 -1.63 -27.99 17.17
CA THR A 294 -0.20 -28.04 16.82
C THR A 294 0.05 -27.45 15.43
N PRO A 295 1.27 -26.98 15.14
CA PRO A 295 1.67 -26.57 13.79
C PRO A 295 1.36 -27.62 12.73
N GLY A 296 0.95 -27.18 11.53
CA GLY A 296 0.50 -28.04 10.44
C GLY A 296 -0.93 -28.53 10.58
N ALA A 297 -1.68 -28.04 11.60
CA ALA A 297 -3.12 -28.23 11.77
C ALA A 297 -3.58 -29.70 11.58
N HIS A 298 -2.80 -30.66 12.06
CA HIS A 298 -3.04 -32.11 11.87
C HIS A 298 -3.24 -32.53 10.40
N GLY A 299 -2.49 -31.89 9.48
CA GLY A 299 -2.52 -32.16 8.06
C GLY A 299 -3.59 -31.40 7.28
N LEU A 300 -4.38 -30.53 7.94
CA LEU A 300 -5.27 -29.61 7.24
C LEU A 300 -4.49 -28.46 6.61
N VAL A 301 -4.81 -28.15 5.37
CA VAL A 301 -4.29 -26.98 4.64
C VAL A 301 -5.45 -26.20 4.06
N LEU A 302 -5.53 -24.92 4.39
CA LEU A 302 -6.46 -24.00 3.75
C LEU A 302 -5.70 -23.12 2.73
N LEU A 303 -6.02 -23.28 1.44
CA LEU A 303 -5.66 -22.30 0.41
C LEU A 303 -6.68 -21.17 0.46
N PRO A 304 -6.27 -19.92 0.80
CA PRO A 304 -7.20 -18.87 1.23
C PRO A 304 -7.81 -18.06 0.07
N TYR A 305 -7.89 -18.58 -1.14
CA TYR A 305 -8.25 -17.86 -2.37
C TYR A 305 -9.77 -17.70 -2.54
N LEU A 306 -10.46 -17.20 -1.51
CA LEU A 306 -11.92 -17.22 -1.38
C LEU A 306 -12.72 -16.54 -2.50
N ALA A 307 -12.13 -15.53 -3.14
CA ALA A 307 -12.78 -14.76 -4.22
C ALA A 307 -11.76 -14.42 -5.32
N GLY A 308 -10.98 -15.41 -5.71
CA GLY A 308 -9.79 -15.22 -6.51
C GLY A 308 -8.59 -14.77 -5.67
N GLU A 309 -7.42 -14.69 -6.28
CA GLU A 309 -6.21 -14.12 -5.68
C GLU A 309 -5.42 -13.34 -6.74
N ARG A 310 -4.59 -12.39 -6.30
CA ARG A 310 -3.71 -11.57 -7.13
C ARG A 310 -2.29 -12.12 -7.18
N THR A 311 -1.87 -12.71 -6.08
CA THR A 311 -0.56 -13.34 -5.96
C THR A 311 -0.72 -14.66 -5.21
N PRO A 312 -0.72 -15.79 -5.97
CA PRO A 312 -0.59 -15.91 -7.44
C PRO A 312 -1.77 -15.30 -8.22
N ASP A 313 -1.59 -15.04 -9.52
CA ASP A 313 -2.64 -14.50 -10.40
C ASP A 313 -3.70 -15.58 -10.73
N LEU A 314 -4.67 -15.69 -9.84
CA LEU A 314 -5.76 -16.68 -9.87
C LEU A 314 -7.12 -15.97 -9.70
N PRO A 315 -7.55 -15.14 -10.66
CA PRO A 315 -8.69 -14.22 -10.47
C PRO A 315 -10.05 -14.93 -10.33
N TYR A 316 -10.16 -16.18 -10.75
CA TYR A 316 -11.43 -16.92 -10.79
C TYR A 316 -11.44 -18.16 -9.89
N THR A 317 -10.45 -18.32 -9.01
CA THR A 317 -10.38 -19.47 -8.12
C THR A 317 -11.24 -19.27 -6.86
N ALA A 318 -11.48 -20.37 -6.17
CA ALA A 318 -12.10 -20.42 -4.84
C ALA A 318 -11.12 -20.99 -3.82
N GLY A 319 -11.37 -20.75 -2.55
CA GLY A 319 -10.61 -21.33 -1.46
C GLY A 319 -10.73 -22.85 -1.44
N THR A 320 -9.67 -23.55 -1.02
CA THR A 320 -9.62 -25.02 -0.95
C THR A 320 -9.18 -25.44 0.44
N LEU A 321 -9.90 -26.40 1.03
CA LEU A 321 -9.50 -27.08 2.27
C LEU A 321 -9.09 -28.51 1.92
N SER A 322 -7.82 -28.83 2.12
CA SER A 322 -7.23 -30.16 1.87
C SER A 322 -6.88 -30.88 3.17
N GLY A 323 -6.68 -32.18 3.11
CA GLY A 323 -6.22 -32.99 4.25
C GLY A 323 -7.31 -33.37 5.25
N LEU A 324 -8.60 -33.29 4.87
CA LEU A 324 -9.72 -33.68 5.74
C LEU A 324 -9.66 -35.17 6.09
N ARG A 325 -9.59 -35.47 7.37
CA ARG A 325 -9.71 -36.79 7.98
C ARG A 325 -10.57 -36.69 9.20
N ARG A 326 -11.10 -37.80 9.69
CA ARG A 326 -11.95 -37.81 10.87
C ARG A 326 -11.26 -37.16 12.08
N GLU A 327 -9.97 -37.40 12.27
CA GLU A 327 -9.14 -36.91 13.37
C GLU A 327 -8.86 -35.40 13.23
N SER A 328 -8.78 -34.88 12.00
CA SER A 328 -8.51 -33.46 11.71
C SER A 328 -9.77 -32.60 11.67
N MET A 329 -10.98 -33.22 11.66
CA MET A 329 -12.26 -32.47 11.62
C MET A 329 -12.63 -31.92 13.02
N ARG A 330 -11.83 -30.96 13.48
CA ARG A 330 -12.04 -30.29 14.77
C ARG A 330 -11.92 -28.78 14.61
N PRO A 331 -12.68 -27.98 15.38
CA PRO A 331 -12.66 -26.52 15.28
C PRO A 331 -11.24 -25.92 15.44
N GLU A 332 -10.45 -26.45 16.38
CA GLU A 332 -9.08 -25.96 16.63
C GLU A 332 -8.15 -26.19 15.45
N HIS A 333 -8.29 -27.30 14.73
CA HIS A 333 -7.44 -27.59 13.57
C HIS A 333 -7.85 -26.75 12.35
N LEU A 334 -9.15 -26.54 12.15
CA LEU A 334 -9.64 -25.64 11.09
C LEU A 334 -9.23 -24.18 11.35
N ALA A 335 -9.34 -23.72 12.61
CA ALA A 335 -8.88 -22.41 13.01
C ALA A 335 -7.38 -22.25 12.72
N ARG A 336 -6.56 -23.24 13.12
CA ARG A 336 -5.11 -23.24 12.87
C ARG A 336 -4.80 -23.21 11.38
N ALA A 337 -5.44 -24.04 10.56
CA ALA A 337 -5.27 -24.09 9.12
C ALA A 337 -5.61 -22.73 8.45
N ALA A 338 -6.60 -21.99 8.98
CA ALA A 338 -6.93 -20.66 8.47
C ALA A 338 -5.82 -19.63 8.75
N PHE A 339 -5.26 -19.62 9.96
CA PHE A 339 -4.13 -18.73 10.27
C PHE A 339 -2.88 -19.11 9.48
N GLU A 340 -2.53 -20.39 9.41
CA GLU A 340 -1.38 -20.86 8.66
C GLU A 340 -1.56 -20.62 7.16
N GLY A 341 -2.72 -20.88 6.60
CA GLY A 341 -3.00 -20.64 5.17
C GLY A 341 -2.88 -19.16 4.80
N MET A 342 -3.45 -18.26 5.61
CA MET A 342 -3.31 -16.83 5.41
C MET A 342 -1.84 -16.38 5.50
N LEU A 343 -1.11 -16.81 6.52
CA LEU A 343 0.29 -16.40 6.71
C LEU A 343 1.25 -17.07 5.72
N CYS A 344 0.97 -18.30 5.26
CA CYS A 344 1.71 -18.94 4.16
C CYS A 344 1.53 -18.16 2.84
N SER A 345 0.32 -17.68 2.55
CA SER A 345 0.09 -16.81 1.37
C SER A 345 0.92 -15.50 1.47
N VAL A 346 1.04 -14.93 2.68
CA VAL A 346 1.93 -13.79 2.92
C VAL A 346 3.41 -14.17 2.77
N ALA A 347 3.82 -15.35 3.25
CA ALA A 347 5.17 -15.86 3.09
C ALA A 347 5.51 -16.09 1.59
N ASP A 348 4.55 -16.56 0.79
CA ASP A 348 4.70 -16.64 -0.67
C ASP A 348 4.95 -15.26 -1.29
N ALA A 349 4.22 -14.23 -0.86
CA ALA A 349 4.43 -12.86 -1.32
C ALA A 349 5.81 -12.29 -0.92
N LEU A 350 6.31 -12.62 0.29
CA LEU A 350 7.69 -12.33 0.69
C LEU A 350 8.69 -13.09 -0.19
N GLY A 351 8.40 -14.34 -0.51
CA GLY A 351 9.19 -15.16 -1.44
C GLY A 351 9.26 -14.56 -2.85
N VAL A 352 8.16 -13.99 -3.33
CA VAL A 352 8.12 -13.25 -4.62
C VAL A 352 9.11 -12.09 -4.65
N LEU A 353 9.22 -11.32 -3.56
CA LEU A 353 10.19 -10.24 -3.44
C LEU A 353 11.62 -10.77 -3.32
N ARG A 354 11.84 -11.79 -2.47
CA ARG A 354 13.16 -12.43 -2.30
C ARG A 354 13.70 -13.01 -3.60
N ALA A 355 12.86 -13.65 -4.40
CA ALA A 355 13.24 -14.19 -5.71
C ALA A 355 13.68 -13.11 -6.72
N ARG A 356 13.45 -11.83 -6.40
CA ARG A 356 13.86 -10.65 -7.18
C ARG A 356 15.00 -9.88 -6.55
N GLY A 357 15.70 -10.49 -5.59
CA GLY A 357 16.88 -9.90 -4.94
C GLY A 357 16.56 -8.98 -3.76
N VAL A 358 15.31 -8.90 -3.32
CA VAL A 358 14.97 -8.10 -2.13
C VAL A 358 15.37 -8.86 -0.87
N GLU A 359 16.28 -8.28 -0.09
CA GLU A 359 16.65 -8.81 1.21
C GLU A 359 15.56 -8.52 2.24
N VAL A 360 15.20 -9.52 3.06
CA VAL A 360 14.23 -9.39 4.14
C VAL A 360 14.78 -10.02 5.41
N GLU A 361 15.26 -9.18 6.31
CA GLU A 361 15.76 -9.57 7.63
C GLU A 361 14.70 -9.38 8.72
N ARG A 362 13.89 -8.30 8.59
CA ARG A 362 12.82 -7.95 9.52
C ARG A 362 11.51 -7.72 8.78
N VAL A 363 10.42 -8.10 9.41
CA VAL A 363 9.06 -7.90 8.90
C VAL A 363 8.27 -7.07 9.90
N PHE A 364 7.93 -5.85 9.54
CA PHE A 364 6.98 -5.03 10.30
C PHE A 364 5.57 -5.50 10.00
N LEU A 365 4.86 -5.94 11.02
CA LEU A 365 3.53 -6.49 10.90
C LEU A 365 2.49 -5.46 11.35
N LEU A 366 1.62 -5.07 10.44
CA LEU A 366 0.59 -4.04 10.62
C LEU A 366 -0.81 -4.57 10.31
N GLY A 367 -1.80 -3.81 10.74
CA GLY A 367 -3.22 -4.08 10.49
C GLY A 367 -3.89 -4.84 11.62
N SER A 368 -5.22 -4.98 11.54
CA SER A 368 -6.03 -5.52 12.64
C SER A 368 -5.68 -6.95 13.03
N ALA A 369 -5.15 -7.76 12.11
CA ALA A 369 -4.71 -9.12 12.44
C ALA A 369 -3.38 -9.18 13.20
N ALA A 370 -2.56 -8.13 13.15
CA ALA A 370 -1.28 -8.09 13.88
C ALA A 370 -1.47 -8.17 15.41
N GLU A 371 -2.65 -7.80 15.90
CA GLU A 371 -3.00 -7.86 17.33
C GLU A 371 -3.38 -9.26 17.79
N LEU A 372 -3.76 -10.17 16.89
CA LEU A 372 -4.22 -11.51 17.22
C LEU A 372 -3.07 -12.39 17.74
N PRO A 373 -3.22 -13.01 18.93
CA PRO A 373 -2.18 -13.85 19.52
C PRO A 373 -1.73 -15.01 18.61
N ALA A 374 -2.64 -15.63 17.85
CA ALA A 374 -2.30 -16.71 16.93
C ALA A 374 -1.44 -16.23 15.75
N VAL A 375 -1.65 -14.99 15.24
CA VAL A 375 -0.79 -14.39 14.22
C VAL A 375 0.62 -14.18 14.78
N ARG A 376 0.74 -13.60 15.97
CA ARG A 376 2.04 -13.36 16.63
C ARG A 376 2.79 -14.64 16.92
N ALA A 377 2.09 -15.70 17.32
CA ALA A 377 2.70 -17.01 17.64
C ALA A 377 3.26 -17.74 16.39
N VAL A 378 2.74 -17.43 15.19
CA VAL A 378 3.05 -18.22 13.98
C VAL A 378 3.88 -17.43 12.97
N ALA A 379 3.77 -16.12 12.95
CA ALA A 379 4.32 -15.30 11.87
C ALA A 379 5.85 -15.42 11.71
N ALA A 380 6.62 -15.37 12.82
CA ALA A 380 8.08 -15.38 12.74
C ALA A 380 8.63 -16.70 12.16
N SER A 381 8.05 -17.83 12.55
CA SER A 381 8.43 -19.16 12.03
C SER A 381 8.07 -19.31 10.54
N LEU A 382 6.89 -18.81 10.13
CA LEU A 382 6.46 -18.90 8.73
C LEU A 382 7.19 -17.91 7.81
N PHE A 383 7.54 -16.71 8.28
CA PHE A 383 8.22 -15.73 7.44
C PHE A 383 9.73 -15.99 7.34
N GLY A 384 10.28 -16.77 8.27
CA GLY A 384 11.72 -17.01 8.36
C GLY A 384 12.50 -15.72 8.56
N ALA A 385 11.92 -14.76 9.29
CA ALA A 385 12.48 -13.45 9.57
C ALA A 385 12.01 -12.98 10.95
N ARG A 386 12.76 -12.03 11.53
CA ARG A 386 12.34 -11.34 12.75
C ARG A 386 11.06 -10.54 12.49
N VAL A 387 10.04 -10.71 13.30
CA VAL A 387 8.78 -9.95 13.20
C VAL A 387 8.77 -8.82 14.22
N VAL A 388 8.44 -7.64 13.76
CA VAL A 388 8.32 -6.42 14.56
C VAL A 388 6.86 -5.99 14.53
N VAL A 389 6.20 -5.96 15.67
CA VAL A 389 4.83 -5.47 15.82
C VAL A 389 4.91 -4.10 16.52
N PRO A 390 4.84 -2.99 15.76
CA PRO A 390 4.91 -1.66 16.34
C PRO A 390 3.62 -1.33 17.09
N GLN A 391 3.70 -0.44 18.07
CA GLN A 391 2.52 0.06 18.75
C GLN A 391 1.58 0.76 17.76
N PRO A 392 0.26 0.66 17.94
CA PRO A 392 -0.70 1.36 17.08
C PRO A 392 -0.47 2.86 17.07
N ALA A 393 -0.28 3.42 15.86
CA ALA A 393 -0.13 4.85 15.64
C ALA A 393 -0.54 5.17 14.19
N ASP A 394 -0.78 6.46 13.90
CA ASP A 394 -0.95 6.92 12.52
C ASP A 394 0.42 7.12 11.86
N TYR A 395 0.98 6.04 11.34
CA TYR A 395 2.29 6.05 10.68
C TYR A 395 2.30 6.87 9.40
N ALA A 396 1.16 7.04 8.73
CA ALA A 396 1.08 7.90 7.55
C ALA A 396 1.22 9.39 7.94
N ALA A 397 0.55 9.81 9.01
CA ALA A 397 0.70 11.17 9.54
C ALA A 397 2.11 11.41 10.09
N LEU A 398 2.71 10.43 10.78
CA LEU A 398 4.10 10.50 11.24
C LEU A 398 5.09 10.60 10.07
N GLY A 399 4.88 9.86 9.00
CA GLY A 399 5.71 9.94 7.80
C GLY A 399 5.60 11.28 7.09
N ALA A 400 4.39 11.83 6.98
CA ALA A 400 4.18 13.17 6.44
C ALA A 400 4.88 14.25 7.32
N ALA A 401 4.76 14.16 8.64
CA ALA A 401 5.46 15.06 9.56
C ALA A 401 7.00 14.93 9.44
N ARG A 402 7.51 13.70 9.28
CA ARG A 402 8.95 13.45 9.08
C ARG A 402 9.46 14.01 7.75
N GLN A 403 8.66 13.94 6.68
CA GLN A 403 8.97 14.57 5.41
C GLN A 403 9.01 16.09 5.53
N ALA A 404 8.04 16.69 6.25
CA ALA A 404 8.04 18.13 6.53
C ALA A 404 9.27 18.58 7.33
N ALA A 405 9.65 17.81 8.35
CA ALA A 405 10.86 18.08 9.15
C ALA A 405 12.13 17.99 8.31
N TRP A 406 12.18 17.04 7.37
CA TRP A 406 13.30 16.88 6.45
C TRP A 406 13.41 18.05 5.48
N ALA A 407 12.32 18.39 4.79
CA ALA A 407 12.28 19.53 3.87
C ALA A 407 12.64 20.85 4.58
N LEU A 408 12.13 21.05 5.80
CA LEU A 408 12.46 22.22 6.62
C LEU A 408 13.95 22.26 6.99
N GLY A 409 14.50 21.14 7.47
CA GLY A 409 15.91 21.04 7.85
C GLY A 409 16.86 21.27 6.68
N VAL A 410 16.51 20.78 5.49
CA VAL A 410 17.27 21.03 4.25
C VAL A 410 17.16 22.49 3.83
N HIS A 411 15.95 23.07 3.87
CA HIS A 411 15.73 24.48 3.56
C HIS A 411 16.54 25.42 4.46
N GLU A 412 16.70 25.06 5.71
CA GLU A 412 17.50 25.81 6.71
C GLU A 412 19.00 25.46 6.69
N GLY A 413 19.44 24.55 5.84
CA GLY A 413 20.82 24.09 5.77
C GLY A 413 21.29 23.27 6.97
N ARG A 414 20.37 22.70 7.76
CA ARG A 414 20.64 21.88 8.96
C ARG A 414 20.73 20.38 8.65
N LEU A 415 20.06 19.92 7.61
CA LEU A 415 20.00 18.50 7.23
C LEU A 415 20.56 18.27 5.81
N ASP A 416 21.11 17.10 5.61
CA ASP A 416 21.55 16.62 4.32
C ASP A 416 20.32 16.23 3.44
N PRO A 417 20.24 16.71 2.20
CA PRO A 417 19.16 16.31 1.27
C PRO A 417 19.07 14.80 0.99
N ALA A 418 20.14 14.07 1.23
CA ALA A 418 20.19 12.62 1.02
C ALA A 418 19.87 11.80 2.28
N ARG A 419 19.68 12.44 3.43
CA ARG A 419 19.50 11.74 4.71
C ARG A 419 18.32 12.29 5.49
N PRO A 420 17.25 11.49 5.65
CA PRO A 420 16.09 11.89 6.43
C PRO A 420 16.46 12.06 7.92
N PRO A 421 15.69 12.86 8.69
CA PRO A 421 15.90 13.03 10.12
C PRO A 421 15.83 11.68 10.85
N ALA A 422 16.76 11.47 11.77
CA ALA A 422 16.89 10.23 12.54
C ALA A 422 15.93 10.23 13.73
N TRP A 423 14.64 10.13 13.48
CA TRP A 423 13.64 9.98 14.52
C TRP A 423 13.72 8.60 15.16
N GLN A 424 13.46 8.52 16.47
CA GLN A 424 13.35 7.23 17.14
C GLN A 424 12.13 6.48 16.61
N GLY A 425 12.33 5.21 16.26
CA GLY A 425 11.21 4.33 15.87
C GLY A 425 10.22 4.16 17.01
N ALA A 426 8.97 3.86 16.67
CA ALA A 426 7.94 3.55 17.65
C ALA A 426 8.36 2.36 18.51
N ALA A 427 7.93 2.35 19.77
CA ALA A 427 8.03 1.16 20.61
C ALA A 427 7.37 -0.02 19.92
N ALA A 428 8.01 -1.18 19.94
CA ALA A 428 7.54 -2.36 19.22
C ALA A 428 7.81 -3.63 20.01
N GLN A 429 6.93 -4.62 19.85
CA GLN A 429 7.21 -5.98 20.24
C GLN A 429 8.04 -6.66 19.16
N VAL A 430 9.15 -7.29 19.53
CA VAL A 430 9.96 -8.09 18.63
C VAL A 430 9.68 -9.57 18.90
N ILE A 431 9.43 -10.32 17.86
CA ILE A 431 9.15 -11.75 17.89
C ILE A 431 10.17 -12.45 17.01
N GLU A 432 10.90 -13.38 17.59
CA GLU A 432 11.89 -14.20 16.90
C GLU A 432 11.52 -15.68 17.07
N ALA A 433 11.64 -16.42 16.00
CA ALA A 433 11.53 -17.88 16.06
C ALA A 433 12.91 -18.49 16.37
N ASP A 434 12.96 -19.45 17.28
CA ASP A 434 14.17 -20.26 17.48
C ASP A 434 14.40 -21.23 16.30
N GLU A 435 15.46 -22.04 16.38
CA GLU A 435 15.81 -22.95 15.29
C GLU A 435 14.78 -24.04 15.07
N GLU A 436 14.21 -24.59 16.15
CA GLU A 436 13.15 -25.61 16.09
C GLU A 436 11.87 -25.04 15.49
N GLU A 437 11.45 -23.86 15.93
CA GLU A 437 10.28 -23.15 15.39
C GLU A 437 10.44 -22.82 13.91
N ARG A 438 11.64 -22.43 13.47
CA ARG A 438 11.94 -22.19 12.04
C ARG A 438 11.83 -23.45 11.20
N LEU A 439 12.32 -24.57 11.69
CA LEU A 439 12.19 -25.87 11.02
C LEU A 439 10.74 -26.30 10.90
N VAL A 440 9.97 -26.14 11.97
CA VAL A 440 8.52 -26.40 11.98
C VAL A 440 7.79 -25.48 11.00
N GLY A 441 8.08 -24.18 10.99
CA GLY A 441 7.52 -23.23 10.05
C GLY A 441 7.84 -23.55 8.59
N ALA A 442 9.08 -24.02 8.33
CA ALA A 442 9.47 -24.46 6.99
C ALA A 442 8.67 -25.70 6.54
N ALA A 443 8.44 -26.67 7.44
CA ALA A 443 7.62 -27.85 7.13
C ALA A 443 6.16 -27.46 6.84
N VAL A 444 5.58 -26.52 7.59
CA VAL A 444 4.21 -26.01 7.34
C VAL A 444 4.15 -25.32 5.97
N ARG A 445 5.12 -24.48 5.62
CA ARG A 445 5.18 -23.86 4.29
C ARG A 445 5.32 -24.88 3.18
N GLN A 446 6.14 -25.91 3.36
CA GLN A 446 6.30 -27.00 2.39
C GLN A 446 4.98 -27.77 2.18
N GLN A 447 4.27 -28.08 3.27
CA GLN A 447 2.95 -28.70 3.18
C GLN A 447 1.94 -27.82 2.42
N TYR A 448 1.91 -26.51 2.74
CA TYR A 448 1.07 -25.54 2.04
C TYR A 448 1.42 -25.45 0.54
N ALA A 449 2.71 -25.33 0.22
CA ALA A 449 3.20 -25.25 -1.15
C ALA A 449 2.87 -26.50 -1.97
N ALA A 450 2.96 -27.69 -1.38
CA ALA A 450 2.59 -28.94 -2.04
C ALA A 450 1.10 -28.97 -2.42
N VAL A 451 0.21 -28.59 -1.49
CA VAL A 451 -1.25 -28.54 -1.78
C VAL A 451 -1.57 -27.44 -2.79
N ARG A 452 -0.88 -26.29 -2.71
CA ARG A 452 -1.04 -25.22 -3.70
C ARG A 452 -0.65 -25.68 -5.10
N GLU A 453 0.50 -26.33 -5.25
CA GLU A 453 0.98 -26.82 -6.54
C GLU A 453 0.09 -27.95 -7.10
N GLU A 454 -0.43 -28.83 -6.24
CA GLU A 454 -1.39 -29.86 -6.65
C GLU A 454 -2.72 -29.25 -7.14
N THR A 455 -3.21 -28.19 -6.45
CA THR A 455 -4.50 -27.56 -6.75
C THR A 455 -4.40 -26.57 -7.92
N HIS A 456 -3.29 -25.86 -8.02
CA HIS A 456 -3.03 -24.80 -8.99
C HIS A 456 -1.63 -24.95 -9.59
N PRO A 457 -1.40 -25.95 -10.44
CA PRO A 457 -0.07 -26.23 -11.01
C PRO A 457 0.49 -25.01 -11.73
N GLY A 458 1.76 -24.67 -11.45
CA GLY A 458 2.46 -23.58 -12.11
C GLY A 458 1.94 -22.17 -11.77
N ALA A 459 1.16 -22.00 -10.71
CA ALA A 459 0.57 -20.72 -10.33
C ALA A 459 1.59 -19.57 -10.16
N PHE A 460 2.82 -19.87 -9.77
CA PHE A 460 3.94 -18.90 -9.69
C PHE A 460 4.91 -18.99 -10.87
N GLY A 461 4.65 -19.87 -11.88
CA GLY A 461 5.55 -20.10 -12.99
C GLY A 461 6.93 -20.60 -12.55
N GLU A 462 7.98 -20.29 -13.33
CA GLU A 462 9.36 -20.73 -13.04
C GLU A 462 9.96 -20.03 -11.79
N ARG A 463 9.32 -19.00 -11.26
CA ARG A 463 9.76 -18.23 -10.08
C ARG A 463 8.88 -18.49 -8.87
N ALA A 464 8.51 -19.76 -8.65
CA ALA A 464 7.74 -20.12 -7.47
C ALA A 464 8.54 -19.77 -6.18
N PRO A 465 7.91 -19.11 -5.18
CA PRO A 465 8.55 -18.88 -3.89
C PRO A 465 8.73 -20.21 -3.15
N LEU A 466 9.91 -20.43 -2.60
CA LEU A 466 10.29 -21.61 -1.81
C LEU A 466 10.01 -21.38 -0.33
#